data_73f9a5178327d2867d704265ba2f9e83
#
_entry.id   73f9a5178327d2867d704265ba2f9e83
#
_cell.length_a   1.000
_cell.length_b   1.000
_cell.length_c   1.000
_cell.angle_alpha   90.00
_cell.angle_beta   90.00
_cell.angle_gamma   90.00
#
_symmetry.space_group_name_H-M   'P 1'
#
loop_
_entity.id
_entity.type
_entity.pdbx_description
1 polymer ?
#
loop_
_entity_poly.entity_id
_entity_poly.type
_entity_poly.pdbx_seq_one_letter_code
_entity_poly.pdbx_strand_id
1 'polypeptide(L)'
;MENSYENYHIGKYGRLRLNYIKNYKRGLYTELMINGTLSKHLADIENAANERISLIVKQLAESENVNEDLKSINQLAWVQAMNNIKNRAEEIVYNEIIYI
;
A
#
# COMPACT_ATOMS: atom_id res chain seq x y z
N MET A 1 -10.55 -13.02 -23.87
CA MET A 1 -10.11 -13.23 -22.51
C MET A 1 -10.87 -12.32 -21.55
N GLU A 2 -11.29 -12.86 -20.46
CA GLU A 2 -12.03 -12.11 -19.49
C GLU A 2 -11.18 -11.02 -18.85
N ASN A 3 -11.77 -9.84 -18.67
CA ASN A 3 -11.10 -8.76 -17.96
C ASN A 3 -11.42 -8.86 -16.46
N SER A 4 -10.61 -9.61 -15.74
CA SER A 4 -10.83 -9.82 -14.30
C SER A 4 -10.65 -8.57 -13.46
N TYR A 5 -10.08 -7.51 -14.01
CA TYR A 5 -9.89 -6.27 -13.25
C TYR A 5 -11.22 -5.62 -12.85
N GLU A 6 -12.29 -5.90 -13.59
CA GLU A 6 -13.60 -5.33 -13.27
C GLU A 6 -14.14 -5.81 -11.94
N ASN A 7 -13.71 -6.97 -11.48
CA ASN A 7 -14.22 -7.60 -10.26
C ASN A 7 -13.34 -7.32 -9.03
N TYR A 8 -12.22 -6.64 -9.20
CA TYR A 8 -11.26 -6.41 -8.13
C TYR A 8 -10.83 -4.96 -8.10
N HIS A 9 -10.72 -4.43 -6.87
CA HIS A 9 -10.15 -3.10 -6.69
C HIS A 9 -8.63 -3.18 -6.70
N ILE A 10 -8.02 -2.58 -7.73
CA ILE A 10 -6.56 -2.54 -7.87
C ILE A 10 -6.16 -1.07 -7.99
N GLY A 11 -5.61 -0.53 -6.92
CA GLY A 11 -5.18 0.86 -6.86
C GLY A 11 -3.68 1.01 -7.01
N LYS A 12 -3.14 2.01 -6.33
CA LYS A 12 -1.72 2.36 -6.39
C LYS A 12 -0.81 1.19 -6.04
N TYR A 13 -1.11 0.49 -4.95
CA TYR A 13 -0.22 -0.56 -4.43
C TYR A 13 -0.27 -1.83 -5.28
N GLY A 14 -1.45 -2.18 -5.77
CA GLY A 14 -1.57 -3.30 -6.71
C GLY A 14 -0.82 -3.02 -8.01
N ARG A 15 -0.88 -1.79 -8.52
CA ARG A 15 -0.15 -1.42 -9.73
C ARG A 15 1.37 -1.43 -9.51
N LEU A 16 1.84 -0.98 -8.36
CA LEU A 16 3.26 -1.06 -8.03
C LEU A 16 3.73 -2.51 -7.96
N ARG A 17 2.93 -3.38 -7.35
CA ARG A 17 3.22 -4.81 -7.29
C ARG A 17 3.27 -5.43 -8.69
N LEU A 18 2.31 -5.09 -9.54
CA LEU A 18 2.27 -5.58 -10.91
C LEU A 18 3.57 -5.25 -11.66
N ASN A 19 3.98 -3.98 -11.60
CA ASN A 19 5.22 -3.56 -12.25
C ASN A 19 6.43 -4.29 -11.69
N TYR A 20 6.47 -4.49 -10.39
CA TYR A 20 7.58 -5.17 -9.74
C TYR A 20 7.69 -6.63 -10.20
N ILE A 21 6.58 -7.40 -10.17
CA ILE A 21 6.65 -8.81 -10.54
C ILE A 21 6.89 -8.98 -12.05
N LYS A 22 6.40 -8.09 -12.89
CA LYS A 22 6.68 -8.13 -14.33
C LYS A 22 8.17 -7.94 -14.63
N ASN A 23 8.85 -7.09 -13.87
CA ASN A 23 10.23 -6.74 -14.15
C ASN A 23 11.24 -7.59 -13.38
N TYR A 24 10.89 -8.06 -12.18
CA TYR A 24 11.83 -8.72 -11.29
C TYR A 24 11.42 -10.12 -10.83
N LYS A 25 10.17 -10.50 -11.06
CA LYS A 25 9.63 -11.81 -10.65
C LYS A 25 8.84 -12.42 -11.80
N ARG A 26 9.46 -12.51 -12.96
CA ARG A 26 8.75 -12.93 -14.18
C ARG A 26 8.14 -14.33 -14.07
N GLY A 27 8.81 -15.24 -13.36
CA GLY A 27 8.24 -16.57 -13.11
C GLY A 27 6.92 -16.51 -12.38
N LEU A 28 6.88 -15.71 -11.32
CA LEU A 28 5.64 -15.50 -10.56
C LEU A 28 4.57 -14.85 -11.43
N TYR A 29 4.94 -13.80 -12.17
CA TYR A 29 4.00 -13.11 -13.05
C TYR A 29 3.37 -14.09 -14.06
N THR A 30 4.21 -14.89 -14.71
CA THR A 30 3.74 -15.86 -15.69
C THR A 30 2.82 -16.91 -15.06
N GLU A 31 3.19 -17.41 -13.89
CA GLU A 31 2.37 -18.38 -13.16
C GLU A 31 0.99 -17.82 -12.82
N LEU A 32 0.94 -16.59 -12.31
CA LEU A 32 -0.33 -15.95 -11.96
C LEU A 32 -1.19 -15.71 -13.20
N MET A 33 -0.55 -15.35 -14.31
CA MET A 33 -1.27 -15.15 -15.58
C MET A 33 -1.86 -16.47 -16.10
N ILE A 34 -1.06 -17.53 -16.10
CA ILE A 34 -1.52 -18.85 -16.59
C ILE A 34 -2.64 -19.39 -15.72
N ASN A 35 -2.55 -19.23 -14.41
CA ASN A 35 -3.57 -19.72 -13.49
C ASN A 35 -4.81 -18.85 -13.43
N GLY A 36 -4.79 -17.67 -14.06
CA GLY A 36 -5.92 -16.74 -14.02
C GLY A 36 -6.12 -16.08 -12.66
N THR A 37 -5.07 -16.00 -11.85
CA THR A 37 -5.16 -15.47 -10.48
C THR A 37 -4.41 -14.15 -10.28
N LEU A 38 -3.95 -13.53 -11.37
CA LEU A 38 -3.19 -12.28 -11.26
C LEU A 38 -4.01 -11.16 -10.62
N SER A 39 -5.24 -10.94 -11.09
CA SER A 39 -6.08 -9.87 -10.55
C SER A 39 -6.39 -10.04 -9.07
N LYS A 40 -6.63 -11.29 -8.66
CA LYS A 40 -6.85 -11.57 -7.23
C LYS A 40 -5.61 -11.29 -6.41
N HIS A 41 -4.43 -11.70 -6.91
CA HIS A 41 -3.17 -11.43 -6.25
C HIS A 41 -2.96 -9.93 -6.03
N LEU A 42 -3.19 -9.13 -7.08
CA LEU A 42 -3.00 -7.69 -7.00
C LEU A 42 -4.01 -7.03 -6.07
N ALA A 43 -5.25 -7.50 -6.07
CA ALA A 43 -6.28 -6.98 -5.16
C ALA A 43 -5.95 -7.33 -3.71
N ASP A 44 -5.45 -8.52 -3.45
CA ASP A 44 -5.03 -8.94 -2.11
C ASP A 44 -3.86 -8.08 -1.62
N ILE A 45 -2.90 -7.79 -2.49
CA ILE A 45 -1.78 -6.89 -2.18
C ILE A 45 -2.30 -5.48 -1.88
N GLU A 46 -3.23 -4.97 -2.69
CA GLU A 46 -3.82 -3.65 -2.47
C GLU A 46 -4.46 -3.54 -1.09
N ASN A 47 -5.27 -4.53 -0.74
CA ASN A 47 -5.96 -4.54 0.55
C ASN A 47 -4.99 -4.68 1.72
N ALA A 48 -4.03 -5.58 1.60
CA ALA A 48 -3.03 -5.80 2.65
C ALA A 48 -2.18 -4.54 2.88
N ALA A 49 -1.77 -3.88 1.79
CA ALA A 49 -0.98 -2.66 1.89
C ALA A 49 -1.77 -1.54 2.56
N ASN A 50 -3.02 -1.34 2.18
CA ASN A 50 -3.86 -0.30 2.77
C ASN A 50 -4.09 -0.53 4.27
N GLU A 51 -4.38 -1.76 4.66
CA GLU A 51 -4.59 -2.11 6.07
C GLU A 51 -3.31 -1.90 6.88
N ARG A 52 -2.18 -2.33 6.34
CA ARG A 52 -0.90 -2.21 7.04
C ARG A 52 -0.48 -0.76 7.19
N ILE A 53 -0.63 0.05 6.13
CA ILE A 53 -0.33 1.48 6.19
C ILE A 53 -1.19 2.17 7.24
N SER A 54 -2.50 1.90 7.26
CA SER A 54 -3.40 2.50 8.25
C SER A 54 -2.97 2.19 9.67
N LEU A 55 -2.57 0.95 9.93
CA LEU A 55 -2.10 0.54 11.25
C LEU A 55 -0.81 1.26 11.64
N ILE A 56 0.17 1.30 10.73
CA ILE A 56 1.47 1.95 11.01
C ILE A 56 1.27 3.45 11.23
N VAL A 57 0.45 4.10 10.39
CA VAL A 57 0.16 5.53 10.54
C VAL A 57 -0.44 5.81 11.91
N LYS A 58 -1.39 5.00 12.33
CA LYS A 58 -2.01 5.16 13.66
C LYS A 58 -0.99 5.01 14.78
N GLN A 59 -0.15 3.98 14.71
CA GLN A 59 0.86 3.72 15.73
C GLN A 59 1.90 4.84 15.80
N LEU A 60 2.38 5.30 14.66
CA LEU A 60 3.37 6.38 14.61
C LEU A 60 2.77 7.69 15.10
N ALA A 61 1.55 8.00 14.70
CA ALA A 61 0.87 9.22 15.16
C ALA A 61 0.70 9.22 16.69
N GLU A 62 0.32 8.08 17.25
CA GLU A 62 0.18 7.96 18.71
C GLU A 62 1.52 8.13 19.41
N SER A 63 2.57 7.46 18.91
CA SER A 63 3.88 7.51 19.56
C SER A 63 4.58 8.88 19.44
N GLU A 64 4.23 9.65 18.41
CA GLU A 64 4.83 10.96 18.17
C GLU A 64 3.90 12.12 18.57
N ASN A 65 2.80 11.81 19.22
CA ASN A 65 1.84 12.81 19.69
C ASN A 65 1.27 13.69 18.57
N VAL A 66 1.05 13.11 17.40
CA VAL A 66 0.43 13.80 16.28
C VAL A 66 -1.07 13.47 16.33
N ASN A 67 -1.85 14.38 16.93
CA ASN A 67 -3.23 14.12 17.31
C ASN A 67 -4.13 15.34 17.03
N GLU A 68 -5.39 15.24 17.43
CA GLU A 68 -6.36 16.32 17.26
C GLU A 68 -5.98 17.59 18.02
N ASP A 69 -5.31 17.46 19.17
CA ASP A 69 -4.85 18.63 19.91
C ASP A 69 -3.83 19.41 19.11
N LEU A 70 -2.85 18.73 18.52
CA LEU A 70 -1.87 19.38 17.65
C LEU A 70 -2.58 20.04 16.47
N LYS A 71 -3.53 19.35 15.85
CA LYS A 71 -4.29 19.87 14.71
C LYS A 71 -5.01 21.17 15.06
N SER A 72 -5.61 21.25 16.25
CA SER A 72 -6.35 22.44 16.68
C SER A 72 -5.42 23.60 17.04
N ILE A 73 -4.23 23.32 17.56
CA ILE A 73 -3.26 24.35 17.96
C ILE A 73 -2.46 24.85 16.77
N ASN A 74 -2.01 23.93 15.91
CA ASN A 74 -1.16 24.26 14.76
C ASN A 74 -1.45 23.30 13.60
N GLN A 75 -2.43 23.66 12.77
CA GLN A 75 -2.89 22.80 11.69
C GLN A 75 -1.78 22.50 10.68
N LEU A 76 -0.95 23.49 10.35
CA LEU A 76 0.14 23.29 9.39
C LEU A 76 1.14 22.27 9.90
N ALA A 77 1.54 22.38 11.15
CA ALA A 77 2.46 21.40 11.76
C ALA A 77 1.85 19.99 11.75
N TRP A 78 0.55 19.90 12.03
CA TRP A 78 -0.16 18.60 11.99
C TRP A 78 -0.14 17.99 10.59
N VAL A 79 -0.43 18.80 9.55
CA VAL A 79 -0.42 18.31 8.17
C VAL A 79 0.98 17.82 7.78
N GLN A 80 2.01 18.59 8.09
CA GLN A 80 3.40 18.22 7.78
C GLN A 80 3.79 16.91 8.49
N ALA A 81 3.44 16.79 9.75
CA ALA A 81 3.74 15.60 10.55
C ALA A 81 3.01 14.37 9.99
N MET A 82 1.74 14.50 9.65
CA MET A 82 0.97 13.39 9.08
C MET A 82 1.50 12.96 7.73
N ASN A 83 1.89 13.90 6.87
CA ASN A 83 2.49 13.58 5.57
C ASN A 83 3.81 12.81 5.75
N ASN A 84 4.64 13.22 6.70
CA ASN A 84 5.88 12.52 7.02
C ASN A 84 5.61 11.10 7.52
N ILE A 85 4.64 10.95 8.43
CA ILE A 85 4.25 9.64 8.97
C ILE A 85 3.75 8.73 7.85
N LYS A 86 2.89 9.25 6.97
CA LYS A 86 2.37 8.48 5.85
C LYS A 86 3.48 8.00 4.93
N ASN A 87 4.43 8.87 4.60
CA ASN A 87 5.55 8.51 3.74
C ASN A 87 6.41 7.41 4.36
N ARG A 88 6.67 7.50 5.67
CA ARG A 88 7.42 6.45 6.38
C ARG A 88 6.67 5.13 6.40
N ALA A 89 5.36 5.18 6.63
CA ALA A 89 4.52 3.98 6.60
C ALA A 89 4.54 3.32 5.23
N GLU A 90 4.44 4.11 4.17
CA GLU A 90 4.50 3.58 2.80
C GLU A 90 5.84 2.90 2.52
N GLU A 91 6.96 3.49 2.94
CA GLU A 91 8.28 2.87 2.75
C GLU A 91 8.37 1.51 3.43
N ILE A 92 7.87 1.41 4.65
CA ILE A 92 7.85 0.14 5.37
C ILE A 92 7.05 -0.91 4.59
N VAL A 93 5.86 -0.53 4.12
CA VAL A 93 4.98 -1.45 3.41
C VAL A 93 5.55 -1.84 2.04
N TYR A 94 6.21 -0.94 1.35
CA TYR A 94 6.87 -1.27 0.10
C TYR A 94 7.87 -2.43 0.29
N ASN A 95 8.64 -2.39 1.37
CA ASN A 95 9.62 -3.42 1.65
C ASN A 95 9.03 -4.71 2.25
N GLU A 96 7.89 -4.61 2.93
CA GLU A 96 7.23 -5.76 3.53
C GLU A 96 6.33 -6.54 2.55
N ILE A 97 5.65 -5.85 1.66
CA ILE A 97 4.55 -6.41 0.87
C ILE A 97 4.74 -6.24 -0.63
N ILE A 98 5.17 -5.06 -1.08
CA ILE A 98 5.17 -4.73 -2.51
C ILE A 98 6.38 -5.30 -3.24
N TYR A 99 7.56 -5.15 -2.68
CA TYR A 99 8.83 -5.46 -3.33
C TYR A 99 9.53 -6.68 -2.76
N ILE A 100 8.75 -7.73 -2.56
CA ILE A 100 9.29 -9.00 -2.07
C ILE A 100 9.13 -10.15 -3.05
#